data_fa74c5f20708c39d5c3bf011da9196c8
#
_entry.id   fa74c5f20708c39d5c3bf011da9196c8
#
_cell.length_a   1.000
_cell.length_b   1.000
_cell.length_c   1.000
_cell.angle_alpha   90.00
_cell.angle_beta   90.00
_cell.angle_gamma   90.00
#
_symmetry.space_group_name_H-M   'P 1'
#
loop_
_entity.id
_entity.type
_entity.pdbx_description
1 polymer ?
#
loop_
_entity_poly.entity_id
_entity_poly.type
_entity_poly.pdbx_seq_one_letter_code
_entity_poly.pdbx_strand_id
1 'polypeptide(L)'
;HSRDEALNRLNQEYTITDEGKPRHIKFESMPVGEAEQAVGMYLRYNAMAQYEESEKLLSADQTKNVPFDVMKADFENGIYPLDVLVHGFKTLSEEEYGEEKSLYDNQATLLGYTSYKVVQVSLDEQWPDEIKENVTRQYAVGRSRKNWKIFAITEK
;
A
#
# COMPACT_ATOMS: atom_id res chain seq x y z
N HIS A 1 6.93 -2.69 23.99
CA HIS A 1 6.52 -1.48 23.24
C HIS A 1 5.01 -1.38 23.22
N SER A 2 4.51 -0.20 23.48
CA SER A 2 3.10 0.05 23.32
C SER A 2 2.75 0.23 21.85
N ARG A 3 1.52 -0.09 21.51
CA ARG A 3 0.99 0.12 20.16
C ARG A 3 1.04 1.61 19.79
N ASP A 4 0.78 2.49 20.75
CA ASP A 4 0.78 3.94 20.55
C ASP A 4 2.17 4.46 20.21
N GLU A 5 3.22 3.95 20.86
CA GLU A 5 4.60 4.34 20.56
C GLU A 5 4.97 3.92 19.14
N ALA A 6 4.60 2.71 18.73
CA ALA A 6 4.85 2.22 17.39
C ALA A 6 4.14 3.07 16.34
N LEU A 7 2.87 3.42 16.59
CA LEU A 7 2.09 4.26 15.71
C LEU A 7 2.68 5.67 15.61
N ASN A 8 3.08 6.26 16.73
CA ASN A 8 3.69 7.59 16.73
C ASN A 8 5.00 7.62 15.95
N ARG A 9 5.86 6.64 16.15
CA ARG A 9 7.12 6.54 15.41
C ARG A 9 6.87 6.38 13.92
N LEU A 10 5.92 5.53 13.55
CA LEU A 10 5.53 5.30 12.16
C LEU A 10 5.05 6.59 11.52
N ASN A 11 4.19 7.34 12.21
CA ASN A 11 3.68 8.62 11.72
C ASN A 11 4.79 9.66 11.53
N GLN A 12 5.76 9.73 12.45
CA GLN A 12 6.89 10.64 12.32
C GLN A 12 7.74 10.34 11.09
N GLU A 13 7.92 9.06 10.78
CA GLU A 13 8.68 8.65 9.61
C GLU A 13 7.95 8.95 8.29
N TYR A 14 6.65 9.22 8.34
CA TYR A 14 5.83 9.41 7.16
C TYR A 14 5.64 10.85 6.76
N THR A 15 6.21 11.79 7.51
CA THR A 15 6.17 13.20 7.12
C THR A 15 7.45 13.56 6.39
N ILE A 16 7.33 14.04 5.17
CA ILE A 16 8.47 14.44 4.37
C ILE A 16 8.23 15.80 3.75
N THR A 17 9.33 16.47 3.40
CA THR A 17 9.31 17.71 2.64
C THR A 17 10.21 17.55 1.44
N ASP A 18 9.69 17.88 0.26
CA ASP A 18 10.46 17.85 -0.96
C ASP A 18 10.13 19.11 -1.77
N GLU A 19 11.18 19.83 -2.16
CA GLU A 19 11.03 21.11 -2.90
C GLU A 19 10.10 22.11 -2.21
N GLY A 20 10.11 22.12 -0.87
CA GLY A 20 9.26 23.02 -0.08
C GLY A 20 7.79 22.58 -0.01
N LYS A 21 7.46 21.41 -0.51
CA LYS A 21 6.11 20.87 -0.49
C LYS A 21 6.03 19.73 0.52
N PRO A 22 5.29 19.90 1.63
CA PRO A 22 5.15 18.82 2.60
C PRO A 22 4.28 17.70 2.05
N ARG A 23 4.65 16.48 2.41
CA ARG A 23 3.87 15.29 2.11
C ARG A 23 3.68 14.53 3.41
N HIS A 24 2.45 14.12 3.66
CA HIS A 24 2.07 13.49 4.93
C HIS A 24 1.34 12.18 4.68
N ILE A 25 1.63 11.21 5.52
CA ILE A 25 0.80 10.03 5.67
C ILE A 25 0.66 9.75 7.16
N LYS A 26 -0.56 9.46 7.60
CA LYS A 26 -0.85 9.10 8.99
C LYS A 26 -1.61 7.78 9.00
N PHE A 27 -1.35 6.99 10.03
CA PHE A 27 -2.04 5.72 10.25
C PHE A 27 -2.84 5.81 11.53
N GLU A 28 -4.17 5.68 11.44
CA GLU A 28 -5.03 5.64 12.60
C GLU A 28 -4.91 4.31 13.35
N SER A 29 -4.53 3.25 12.63
CA SER A 29 -4.23 1.97 13.26
C SER A 29 -3.04 1.32 12.57
N MET A 30 -2.27 0.55 13.35
CA MET A 30 -1.07 -0.12 12.86
C MET A 30 -1.43 -1.37 12.05
N PRO A 31 -0.68 -1.65 10.99
CA PRO A 31 -0.79 -2.94 10.32
C PRO A 31 -0.39 -4.06 11.28
N VAL A 32 -1.12 -5.17 11.22
CA VAL A 32 -0.91 -6.35 12.06
C VAL A 32 -0.48 -7.51 11.18
N GLY A 33 0.69 -8.07 11.48
CA GLY A 33 1.23 -9.18 10.70
C GLY A 33 1.99 -8.71 9.46
N GLU A 34 2.73 -9.62 8.87
CA GLU A 34 3.69 -9.30 7.80
C GLU A 34 3.03 -8.84 6.51
N ALA A 35 1.89 -9.43 6.14
CA ALA A 35 1.19 -9.05 4.92
C ALA A 35 0.65 -7.61 5.01
N GLU A 36 0.02 -7.27 6.13
CA GLU A 36 -0.47 -5.90 6.35
C GLU A 36 0.68 -4.91 6.44
N GLN A 37 1.80 -5.30 7.06
CA GLN A 37 2.99 -4.47 7.16
C GLN A 37 3.59 -4.19 5.77
N ALA A 38 3.61 -5.17 4.89
CA ALA A 38 4.07 -4.97 3.51
C ALA A 38 3.23 -3.92 2.79
N VAL A 39 1.91 -3.98 2.96
CA VAL A 39 1.00 -2.98 2.37
C VAL A 39 1.23 -1.60 3.00
N GLY A 40 1.37 -1.53 4.31
CA GLY A 40 1.65 -0.28 5.01
C GLY A 40 2.94 0.37 4.54
N MET A 41 4.00 -0.42 4.37
CA MET A 41 5.27 0.08 3.85
C MET A 41 5.16 0.55 2.40
N TYR A 42 4.39 -0.15 1.58
CA TYR A 42 4.13 0.24 0.20
C TYR A 42 3.45 1.62 0.15
N LEU A 43 2.43 1.84 0.97
CA LEU A 43 1.76 3.13 1.06
C LEU A 43 2.71 4.23 1.53
N ARG A 44 3.52 3.93 2.52
CA ARG A 44 4.52 4.86 3.05
C ARG A 44 5.51 5.29 1.98
N TYR A 45 6.13 4.33 1.30
CA TYR A 45 7.12 4.64 0.28
C TYR A 45 6.51 5.47 -0.86
N ASN A 46 5.29 5.15 -1.28
CA ASN A 46 4.60 5.95 -2.29
C ASN A 46 4.36 7.38 -1.81
N ALA A 47 3.92 7.56 -0.57
CA ALA A 47 3.68 8.88 0.01
C ALA A 47 4.97 9.70 0.11
N MET A 48 6.10 9.02 0.29
CA MET A 48 7.41 9.65 0.39
C MET A 48 8.11 9.80 -0.97
N ALA A 49 7.43 9.46 -2.06
CA ALA A 49 7.98 9.44 -3.42
C ALA A 49 9.22 8.54 -3.54
N GLN A 50 9.34 7.55 -2.69
CA GLN A 50 10.41 6.55 -2.73
C GLN A 50 9.95 5.36 -3.58
N TYR A 51 9.75 5.62 -4.86
CA TYR A 51 9.13 4.64 -5.76
C TYR A 51 10.01 3.42 -6.02
N GLU A 52 11.32 3.56 -5.95
CA GLU A 52 12.22 2.42 -6.07
C GLU A 52 12.05 1.43 -4.92
N GLU A 53 11.80 1.96 -3.71
CA GLU A 53 11.52 1.12 -2.55
C GLU A 53 10.13 0.48 -2.66
N SER A 54 9.15 1.22 -3.19
CA SER A 54 7.81 0.68 -3.44
C SER A 54 7.86 -0.51 -4.39
N GLU A 55 8.63 -0.41 -5.47
CA GLU A 55 8.77 -1.49 -6.45
C GLU A 55 9.27 -2.79 -5.83
N LYS A 56 10.14 -2.69 -4.83
CA LYS A 56 10.69 -3.87 -4.16
C LYS A 56 9.64 -4.68 -3.39
N LEU A 57 8.50 -4.07 -3.08
CA LEU A 57 7.40 -4.72 -2.40
C LEU A 57 6.39 -5.36 -3.35
N LEU A 58 6.56 -5.17 -4.65
CA LEU A 58 5.69 -5.72 -5.68
C LEU A 58 6.32 -6.95 -6.32
N SER A 59 5.48 -7.86 -6.80
CA SER A 59 5.94 -8.91 -7.71
C SER A 59 6.41 -8.26 -9.01
N ALA A 60 7.27 -8.96 -9.76
CA ALA A 60 7.78 -8.44 -11.03
C ALA A 60 6.64 -8.11 -12.01
N ASP A 61 5.61 -8.96 -12.05
CA ASP A 61 4.47 -8.74 -12.93
C ASP A 61 3.65 -7.52 -12.49
N GLN A 62 3.45 -7.35 -11.19
CA GLN A 62 2.69 -6.21 -10.67
C GLN A 62 3.41 -4.89 -10.87
N THR A 63 4.74 -4.88 -10.83
CA THR A 63 5.53 -3.69 -11.11
C THR A 63 5.19 -3.10 -12.48
N LYS A 64 4.92 -3.94 -13.47
CA LYS A 64 4.54 -3.48 -14.82
C LYS A 64 3.16 -2.82 -14.86
N ASN A 65 2.31 -3.12 -13.89
CA ASN A 65 0.94 -2.59 -13.83
C ASN A 65 0.85 -1.27 -13.05
N VAL A 66 1.92 -0.89 -12.33
CA VAL A 66 1.95 0.36 -11.57
C VAL A 66 2.74 1.38 -12.38
N PRO A 67 2.12 2.52 -12.75
CA PRO A 67 2.77 3.50 -13.64
C PRO A 67 3.75 4.40 -12.87
N PHE A 68 4.86 3.83 -12.37
CA PHE A 68 5.84 4.58 -11.57
C PHE A 68 6.45 5.76 -12.31
N ASP A 69 6.70 5.63 -13.62
CA ASP A 69 7.24 6.75 -14.40
C ASP A 69 6.27 7.92 -14.46
N VAL A 70 4.99 7.63 -14.61
CA VAL A 70 3.93 8.66 -14.58
C VAL A 70 3.84 9.27 -13.18
N MET A 71 3.90 8.45 -12.15
CA MET A 71 3.85 8.93 -10.77
C MET A 71 5.03 9.86 -10.44
N LYS A 72 6.23 9.54 -10.92
CA LYS A 72 7.41 10.41 -10.76
C LYS A 72 7.22 11.74 -11.48
N ALA A 73 6.76 11.71 -12.72
CA ALA A 73 6.52 12.91 -13.50
C ALA A 73 5.43 13.77 -12.86
N ASP A 74 4.35 13.16 -12.41
CA ASP A 74 3.26 13.86 -11.73
C ASP A 74 3.77 14.50 -10.44
N PHE A 75 4.58 13.79 -9.67
CA PHE A 75 5.16 14.32 -8.44
C PHE A 75 5.99 15.59 -8.72
N GLU A 76 6.82 15.55 -9.74
CA GLU A 76 7.64 16.70 -10.13
C GLU A 76 6.78 17.91 -10.54
N ASN A 77 5.58 17.66 -11.02
CA ASN A 77 4.61 18.69 -11.41
C ASN A 77 3.65 19.08 -10.29
N GLY A 78 3.86 18.57 -9.08
CA GLY A 78 3.01 18.87 -7.93
C GLY A 78 1.71 18.11 -7.88
N ILE A 79 1.55 17.07 -8.68
CA ILE A 79 0.35 16.23 -8.73
C ILE A 79 0.59 14.97 -7.91
N TYR A 80 0.23 15.03 -6.63
CA TYR A 80 0.37 13.92 -5.70
C TYR A 80 -0.55 14.13 -4.50
N PRO A 81 -0.86 13.09 -3.74
CA PRO A 81 -1.62 13.29 -2.51
C PRO A 81 -0.82 14.09 -1.50
N LEU A 82 -1.38 15.22 -1.07
CA LEU A 82 -0.73 16.09 -0.07
C LEU A 82 -0.83 15.52 1.32
N ASP A 83 -1.95 14.85 1.61
CA ASP A 83 -2.18 14.15 2.88
C ASP A 83 -2.85 12.82 2.58
N VAL A 84 -2.42 11.79 3.29
CA VAL A 84 -3.03 10.46 3.25
C VAL A 84 -3.35 10.06 4.68
N LEU A 85 -4.61 9.69 4.94
CA LEU A 85 -5.03 9.20 6.24
C LEU A 85 -5.50 7.76 6.09
N VAL A 86 -4.71 6.83 6.61
CA VAL A 86 -5.05 5.40 6.57
C VAL A 86 -5.88 5.07 7.80
N HIS A 87 -7.14 4.76 7.59
CA HIS A 87 -8.07 4.42 8.69
C HIS A 87 -7.76 3.05 9.28
N GLY A 88 -7.42 2.09 8.43
CA GLY A 88 -7.08 0.78 8.94
C GLY A 88 -6.79 -0.25 7.86
N PHE A 89 -6.35 -1.40 8.36
CA PHE A 89 -6.04 -2.58 7.58
C PHE A 89 -6.95 -3.72 8.04
N LYS A 90 -7.39 -4.53 7.11
CA LYS A 90 -8.15 -5.73 7.42
C LYS A 90 -7.68 -6.86 6.51
N THR A 91 -7.24 -7.96 7.11
CA THR A 91 -6.97 -9.18 6.36
C THR A 91 -8.28 -9.90 6.11
N LEU A 92 -8.65 -10.05 4.85
CA LEU A 92 -9.93 -10.61 4.45
C LEU A 92 -9.92 -12.14 4.50
N SER A 93 -11.06 -12.72 4.86
CA SER A 93 -11.28 -14.16 4.73
C SER A 93 -11.57 -14.55 3.29
N GLU A 94 -11.49 -15.83 2.97
CA GLU A 94 -11.82 -16.33 1.63
C GLU A 94 -13.25 -15.98 1.21
N GLU A 95 -14.17 -15.94 2.15
CA GLU A 95 -15.56 -15.53 1.88
C GLU A 95 -15.62 -14.07 1.48
N GLU A 96 -14.83 -13.22 2.15
CA GLU A 96 -14.84 -11.79 1.92
C GLU A 96 -14.23 -11.39 0.57
N TYR A 97 -13.23 -12.12 0.10
CA TYR A 97 -12.66 -11.85 -1.24
C TYR A 97 -13.01 -12.90 -2.27
N GLY A 98 -14.09 -13.65 -2.04
CA GLY A 98 -14.46 -14.83 -2.83
C GLY A 98 -14.58 -14.61 -4.33
N GLU A 99 -14.96 -13.40 -4.78
CA GLU A 99 -15.04 -13.07 -6.20
C GLU A 99 -13.69 -13.18 -6.91
N GLU A 100 -12.60 -12.82 -6.22
CA GLU A 100 -11.26 -12.81 -6.77
C GLU A 100 -10.45 -14.04 -6.40
N LYS A 101 -11.00 -14.96 -5.62
CA LYS A 101 -10.25 -16.11 -5.10
C LYS A 101 -9.61 -16.94 -6.21
N SER A 102 -10.38 -17.28 -7.21
CA SER A 102 -9.89 -18.09 -8.34
C SER A 102 -8.74 -17.40 -9.06
N LEU A 103 -8.87 -16.11 -9.30
CA LEU A 103 -7.82 -15.31 -9.95
C LEU A 103 -6.56 -15.27 -9.10
N TYR A 104 -6.69 -14.99 -7.81
CA TYR A 104 -5.54 -14.91 -6.90
C TYR A 104 -4.85 -16.25 -6.73
N ASP A 105 -5.63 -17.35 -6.62
CA ASP A 105 -5.06 -18.70 -6.54
C ASP A 105 -4.19 -19.01 -7.77
N ASN A 106 -4.68 -18.67 -8.95
CA ASN A 106 -3.96 -18.90 -10.20
C ASN A 106 -2.70 -18.03 -10.28
N GLN A 107 -2.82 -16.76 -9.96
CA GLN A 107 -1.68 -15.84 -9.97
C GLN A 107 -0.61 -16.26 -8.97
N ALA A 108 -1.00 -16.61 -7.75
CA ALA A 108 -0.06 -17.05 -6.71
C ALA A 108 0.69 -18.32 -7.15
N THR A 109 -0.01 -19.27 -7.75
CA THR A 109 0.60 -20.51 -8.27
C THR A 109 1.62 -20.20 -9.37
N LEU A 110 1.25 -19.37 -10.33
CA LEU A 110 2.14 -18.99 -11.44
C LEU A 110 3.39 -18.25 -10.96
N LEU A 111 3.25 -17.43 -9.90
CA LEU A 111 4.36 -16.68 -9.34
C LEU A 111 5.19 -17.47 -8.33
N GLY A 112 4.76 -18.69 -8.00
CA GLY A 112 5.50 -19.57 -7.08
C GLY A 112 5.32 -19.23 -5.61
N TYR A 113 4.25 -18.53 -5.24
CA TYR A 113 3.97 -18.23 -3.85
C TYR A 113 3.39 -19.46 -3.14
N THR A 114 3.87 -19.71 -1.92
CA THR A 114 3.41 -20.84 -1.11
C THR A 114 2.07 -20.56 -0.44
N SER A 115 1.77 -19.30 -0.22
CA SER A 115 0.51 -18.83 0.36
C SER A 115 0.34 -17.36 0.02
N TYR A 116 -0.86 -16.84 0.26
CA TYR A 116 -1.10 -15.40 0.12
C TYR A 116 -2.18 -14.95 1.11
N LYS A 117 -2.21 -13.66 1.34
CA LYS A 117 -3.27 -13.03 2.10
C LYS A 117 -3.81 -11.85 1.31
N VAL A 118 -5.07 -11.51 1.55
CA VAL A 118 -5.73 -10.38 0.92
C VAL A 118 -5.97 -9.33 1.99
N VAL A 119 -5.41 -8.14 1.79
CA VAL A 119 -5.47 -7.05 2.76
C VAL A 119 -6.30 -5.92 2.17
N GLN A 120 -7.30 -5.51 2.92
CA GLN A 120 -8.13 -4.36 2.57
C GLN A 120 -7.66 -3.15 3.37
N VAL A 121 -7.47 -2.03 2.68
CA VAL A 121 -7.11 -0.76 3.31
C VAL A 121 -8.21 0.25 3.06
N SER A 122 -8.57 0.98 4.11
CA SER A 122 -9.49 2.10 4.02
C SER A 122 -8.71 3.38 4.30
N LEU A 123 -8.83 4.38 3.42
CA LEU A 123 -8.04 5.60 3.54
C LEU A 123 -8.74 6.80 2.92
N ASP A 124 -8.28 8.00 3.29
CA ASP A 124 -8.64 9.26 2.66
C ASP A 124 -7.39 9.84 2.01
N GLU A 125 -7.55 10.49 0.87
CA GLU A 125 -6.46 11.16 0.16
C GLU A 125 -6.86 12.59 -0.16
N GLN A 126 -6.02 13.54 0.22
CA GLN A 126 -6.17 14.93 -0.19
C GLN A 126 -5.22 15.22 -1.34
N TRP A 127 -5.81 15.43 -2.52
CA TRP A 127 -5.10 15.84 -3.72
C TRP A 127 -5.15 17.36 -3.85
N PRO A 128 -4.31 17.98 -4.71
CA PRO A 128 -4.33 19.43 -4.87
C PRO A 128 -5.68 20.02 -5.25
N ASP A 129 -6.50 19.27 -5.99
CA ASP A 129 -7.77 19.74 -6.56
C ASP A 129 -9.00 19.00 -6.02
N GLU A 130 -8.81 17.94 -5.25
CA GLU A 130 -9.95 17.16 -4.72
C GLU A 130 -9.59 16.39 -3.45
N ILE A 131 -10.60 16.03 -2.70
CA ILE A 131 -10.47 15.15 -1.55
C ILE A 131 -11.21 13.86 -1.87
N LYS A 132 -10.52 12.73 -1.75
CA LYS A 132 -11.09 11.40 -1.93
C LYS A 132 -11.24 10.75 -0.55
N GLU A 133 -12.49 10.59 -0.12
CA GLU A 133 -12.78 10.02 1.19
C GLU A 133 -13.22 8.56 1.06
N ASN A 134 -12.89 7.77 2.07
CA ASN A 134 -13.33 6.38 2.18
C ASN A 134 -12.95 5.54 0.96
N VAL A 135 -11.75 5.78 0.46
CA VAL A 135 -11.18 4.95 -0.61
C VAL A 135 -10.86 3.59 -0.01
N THR A 136 -11.30 2.55 -0.69
CA THR A 136 -11.02 1.17 -0.29
C THR A 136 -10.19 0.51 -1.38
N ARG A 137 -9.04 -0.05 -1.00
CA ARG A 137 -8.18 -0.80 -1.90
C ARG A 137 -7.91 -2.19 -1.34
N GLN A 138 -7.84 -3.15 -2.23
CA GLN A 138 -7.60 -4.53 -1.87
C GLN A 138 -6.28 -4.97 -2.47
N TYR A 139 -5.41 -5.52 -1.63
CA TYR A 139 -4.07 -5.93 -1.99
C TYR A 139 -3.92 -7.43 -1.78
N ALA A 140 -3.54 -8.16 -2.81
CA ALA A 140 -3.17 -9.56 -2.66
C ALA A 140 -1.67 -9.63 -2.43
N VAL A 141 -1.25 -10.25 -1.34
CA VAL A 141 0.14 -10.30 -0.89
C VAL A 141 0.59 -11.76 -0.79
N GLY A 142 1.52 -12.14 -1.64
CA GLY A 142 2.01 -13.51 -1.70
C GLY A 142 3.28 -13.71 -0.89
N ARG A 143 3.42 -14.91 -0.33
CA ARG A 143 4.59 -15.29 0.46
C ARG A 143 5.47 -16.27 -0.30
N SER A 144 6.75 -15.92 -0.38
CA SER A 144 7.79 -16.80 -0.88
C SER A 144 8.93 -16.82 0.12
N ARG A 145 9.13 -17.95 0.80
CA ARG A 145 10.09 -18.06 1.92
C ARG A 145 9.73 -17.06 3.02
N LYS A 146 10.58 -16.05 3.25
CA LYS A 146 10.35 -15.00 4.25
C LYS A 146 9.85 -13.69 3.65
N ASN A 147 9.73 -13.63 2.32
CA ASN A 147 9.37 -12.40 1.62
C ASN A 147 7.88 -12.36 1.32
N TRP A 148 7.31 -11.19 1.50
CA TRP A 148 5.93 -10.90 1.11
C TRP A 148 5.94 -9.88 -0.02
N LYS A 149 5.26 -10.21 -1.11
CA LYS A 149 5.18 -9.35 -2.29
C LYS A 149 3.73 -9.12 -2.69
N ILE A 150 3.41 -7.87 -2.98
CA ILE A 150 2.08 -7.50 -3.47
C ILE A 150 2.01 -7.92 -4.94
N PHE A 151 1.03 -8.75 -5.31
CA PHE A 151 0.88 -9.21 -6.68
C PHE A 151 -0.43 -8.80 -7.34
N ALA A 152 -1.34 -8.15 -6.62
CA ALA A 152 -2.55 -7.58 -7.19
C ALA A 152 -3.02 -6.41 -6.34
N ILE A 153 -3.52 -5.36 -6.99
CA ILE A 153 -4.06 -4.17 -6.34
C ILE A 153 -5.37 -3.83 -7.05
N THR A 154 -6.45 -3.75 -6.29
CA THR A 154 -7.78 -3.50 -6.83
C THR A 154 -8.47 -2.41 -6.02
N GLU A 155 -9.03 -1.41 -6.69
CA GLU A 155 -9.91 -0.45 -6.01
C GLU A 155 -11.31 -1.02 -5.87
N LYS A 156 -11.92 -0.80 -4.72
CA LYS A 156 -13.25 -1.32 -4.40
C LYS A 156 -14.29 -0.24 -4.22
#